data_be4b845a2d68b650ece1a6b9cf62b040
#
_entry.id   be4b845a2d68b650ece1a6b9cf62b040
#
_cell.length_a   1.000
_cell.length_b   1.000
_cell.length_c   1.000
_cell.angle_alpha   90.00
_cell.angle_beta   90.00
_cell.angle_gamma   90.00
#
_symmetry.space_group_name_H-M   'P 1'
#
loop_
_entity.id
_entity.type
_entity.pdbx_description
1 polymer ?
#
loop_
_entity_poly.entity_id
_entity_poly.type
_entity_poly.pdbx_seq_one_letter_code
_entity_poly.pdbx_strand_id
1 'polypeptide(L)'
;MKGIEYLKRKLNARRMRVLLRYKCYEMKNGRLDLGRLIPPEQAVKYNSVLGWCAKAVDTLADRLSLIGFEDDTFDFMGIFNDNNPDVLFDSAILSALISSCSFIYIADSGDGTPNLQVIDGSNATGIIDPTTGLLQEGYAVLSRDTDNQKVLKDAYFRTGITVVRDYVECTQEEFISHAPAPLLVPIIYRPDARRPFGHSRISRSCMNLQNQARMTLTRANVTAEFYSHPQRYVLGLDEDAEFDSNKASISSFLALDRGEDGSNPQIGQFTQQNMEPHISQFRMYAAAFAGETGLTMDDLGFATENPSSAEAIKASHETLRLTARKAQRTFGSGFMNVGYLAACLR
;
A
#
# COMPACT_ATOMS: atom_id res chain seq x y z
N MET A 1 6.55 32.05 10.86
CA MET A 1 5.66 31.48 9.84
C MET A 1 6.41 31.29 8.54
N LYS A 2 6.23 30.12 7.87
CA LYS A 2 6.93 29.83 6.61
C LYS A 2 6.07 30.08 5.36
N GLY A 3 4.77 30.21 5.57
CA GLY A 3 3.80 30.58 4.56
C GLY A 3 3.41 29.45 3.59
N ILE A 4 2.38 29.71 2.78
CA ILE A 4 1.71 28.73 1.93
C ILE A 4 2.61 28.14 0.83
N GLU A 5 3.46 28.95 0.21
CA GLU A 5 4.34 28.49 -0.87
C GLU A 5 5.39 27.49 -0.39
N TYR A 6 5.84 27.63 0.86
CA TYR A 6 6.70 26.65 1.49
C TYR A 6 5.96 25.31 1.70
N LEU A 7 4.71 25.38 2.18
CA LEU A 7 3.88 24.19 2.42
C LEU A 7 3.53 23.46 1.10
N LYS A 8 3.21 24.19 0.04
CA LYS A 8 2.99 23.62 -1.30
C LYS A 8 4.22 22.87 -1.80
N ARG A 9 5.40 23.49 -1.71
CA ARG A 9 6.67 22.81 -2.08
C ARG A 9 6.93 21.57 -1.23
N LYS A 10 6.69 21.65 0.08
CA LYS A 10 6.83 20.54 1.02
C LYS A 10 5.89 19.37 0.67
N LEU A 11 4.64 19.66 0.34
CA LEU A 11 3.67 18.65 -0.09
C LEU A 11 4.10 17.98 -1.39
N ASN A 12 4.45 18.75 -2.41
CA ASN A 12 4.85 18.25 -3.72
C ASN A 12 6.10 17.35 -3.64
N ALA A 13 7.10 17.72 -2.85
CA ALA A 13 8.31 16.93 -2.63
C ALA A 13 8.04 15.54 -2.01
N ARG A 14 6.92 15.38 -1.33
CA ARG A 14 6.53 14.17 -0.60
C ARG A 14 5.49 13.35 -1.36
N ARG A 15 4.65 13.99 -2.15
CA ARG A 15 3.47 13.43 -2.81
C ARG A 15 3.78 12.15 -3.60
N MET A 16 4.80 12.16 -4.45
CA MET A 16 5.15 10.99 -5.27
C MET A 16 5.51 9.75 -4.44
N ARG A 17 6.15 9.92 -3.29
CA ARG A 17 6.47 8.79 -2.38
C ARG A 17 5.23 8.22 -1.70
N VAL A 18 4.26 9.07 -1.39
CA VAL A 18 2.97 8.64 -0.83
C VAL A 18 2.17 7.89 -1.88
N LEU A 19 2.04 8.44 -3.10
CA LEU A 19 1.34 7.80 -4.21
C LEU A 19 1.94 6.43 -4.58
N LEU A 20 3.27 6.28 -4.49
CA LEU A 20 3.92 4.98 -4.71
C LEU A 20 3.47 3.93 -3.68
N ARG A 21 3.29 4.32 -2.42
CA ARG A 21 2.79 3.42 -1.37
C ARG A 21 1.34 3.03 -1.60
N TYR A 22 0.48 3.97 -2.01
CA TYR A 22 -0.88 3.67 -2.41
C TYR A 22 -0.93 2.69 -3.60
N LYS A 23 -0.08 2.90 -4.62
CA LYS A 23 0.05 1.93 -5.72
C LYS A 23 0.44 0.52 -5.25
N CYS A 24 1.35 0.42 -4.27
CA CYS A 24 1.72 -0.86 -3.68
C CYS A 24 0.57 -1.49 -2.87
N TYR A 25 -0.17 -0.68 -2.14
CA TYR A 25 -1.33 -1.11 -1.38
C TYR A 25 -2.47 -1.59 -2.28
N GLU A 26 -2.82 -0.81 -3.30
CA GLU A 26 -3.87 -1.10 -4.27
C GLU A 26 -3.46 -2.17 -5.31
N MET A 27 -2.27 -2.75 -5.18
CA MET A 27 -1.72 -3.73 -6.13
C MET A 27 -1.59 -3.19 -7.57
N LYS A 28 -1.63 -1.87 -7.77
CA LYS A 28 -1.45 -1.17 -9.05
C LYS A 28 0.02 -0.93 -9.38
N ASN A 29 0.87 -1.90 -9.04
CA ASN A 29 2.29 -1.83 -9.35
C ASN A 29 2.51 -1.94 -10.86
N GLY A 30 3.49 -1.19 -11.36
CA GLY A 30 3.89 -1.25 -12.76
C GLY A 30 4.39 -2.65 -13.19
N ARG A 31 4.60 -2.80 -14.49
CA ARG A 31 5.18 -4.01 -15.07
C ARG A 31 6.57 -4.26 -14.48
N LEU A 32 6.87 -5.53 -14.26
CA LEU A 32 8.20 -5.96 -13.83
C LEU A 32 9.14 -6.00 -15.05
N ASP A 33 10.35 -5.49 -14.86
CA ASP A 33 11.42 -5.73 -15.82
C ASP A 33 12.02 -7.12 -15.55
N LEU A 34 11.71 -8.06 -16.43
CA LEU A 34 12.18 -9.45 -16.36
C LEU A 34 13.53 -9.66 -17.09
N GLY A 35 14.12 -8.59 -17.60
CA GLY A 35 15.35 -8.64 -18.37
C GLY A 35 15.14 -9.00 -19.85
N ARG A 36 16.22 -9.18 -20.60
CA ARG A 36 16.19 -9.40 -22.05
C ARG A 36 15.82 -10.83 -22.48
N LEU A 37 15.81 -11.78 -21.56
CA LEU A 37 15.58 -13.21 -21.87
C LEU A 37 14.11 -13.53 -22.11
N ILE A 38 13.20 -12.70 -21.60
CA ILE A 38 11.75 -12.88 -21.79
C ILE A 38 11.25 -11.77 -22.71
N PRO A 39 10.63 -12.11 -23.87
CA PRO A 39 10.07 -11.11 -24.76
C PRO A 39 9.02 -10.24 -24.03
N PRO A 40 8.96 -8.93 -24.33
CA PRO A 40 8.03 -8.01 -23.66
C PRO A 40 6.56 -8.43 -23.74
N GLU A 41 6.16 -9.06 -24.84
CA GLU A 41 4.80 -9.58 -25.07
C GLU A 41 4.44 -10.69 -24.08
N GLN A 42 5.37 -11.61 -23.83
CA GLN A 42 5.20 -12.68 -22.85
C GLN A 42 5.27 -12.14 -21.41
N ALA A 43 6.13 -11.17 -21.14
CA ALA A 43 6.22 -10.54 -19.84
C ALA A 43 4.89 -9.88 -19.41
N VAL A 44 4.10 -9.37 -20.36
CA VAL A 44 2.76 -8.82 -20.09
C VAL A 44 1.77 -9.91 -19.67
N LYS A 45 1.79 -11.06 -20.36
CA LYS A 45 0.87 -12.18 -20.13
C LYS A 45 1.06 -12.78 -18.72
N TYR A 46 2.30 -12.81 -18.22
CA TYR A 46 2.64 -13.47 -16.95
C TYR A 46 2.90 -12.51 -15.79
N ASN A 47 2.50 -11.23 -15.91
CA ASN A 47 2.72 -10.25 -14.84
C ASN A 47 1.94 -10.63 -13.58
N SER A 48 2.63 -11.12 -12.57
CA SER A 48 2.04 -11.54 -11.29
C SER A 48 1.71 -10.34 -10.41
N VAL A 49 0.61 -10.44 -9.68
CA VAL A 49 0.16 -9.46 -8.69
C VAL A 49 0.26 -10.08 -7.30
N LEU A 50 0.71 -9.31 -6.32
CA LEU A 50 0.88 -9.77 -4.95
C LEU A 50 0.47 -8.68 -3.96
N GLY A 51 -0.36 -9.02 -2.97
CA GLY A 51 -0.97 -8.09 -2.03
C GLY A 51 -0.35 -8.05 -0.63
N TRP A 52 0.92 -8.42 -0.46
CA TRP A 52 1.53 -8.47 0.88
C TRP A 52 1.58 -7.12 1.58
N CYS A 53 1.80 -6.02 0.83
CA CYS A 53 1.76 -4.67 1.42
C CYS A 53 0.37 -4.29 1.91
N ALA A 54 -0.69 -4.67 1.16
CA ALA A 54 -2.07 -4.49 1.61
C ALA A 54 -2.31 -5.33 2.87
N LYS A 55 -1.99 -6.62 2.83
CA LYS A 55 -2.14 -7.52 3.98
C LYS A 55 -1.44 -7.00 5.24
N ALA A 56 -0.23 -6.42 5.11
CA ALA A 56 0.49 -5.85 6.25
C ALA A 56 -0.22 -4.63 6.86
N VAL A 57 -0.89 -3.83 6.05
CA VAL A 57 -1.67 -2.67 6.51
C VAL A 57 -2.97 -3.13 7.14
N ASP A 58 -3.76 -3.92 6.41
CA ASP A 58 -5.10 -4.34 6.81
C ASP A 58 -5.08 -5.16 8.11
N THR A 59 -4.17 -6.13 8.22
CA THR A 59 -4.02 -6.93 9.46
C THR A 59 -3.71 -6.08 10.69
N LEU A 60 -3.04 -4.93 10.54
CA LEU A 60 -2.85 -4.00 11.64
C LEU A 60 -4.06 -3.09 11.84
N ALA A 61 -4.68 -2.59 10.76
CA ALA A 61 -5.87 -1.75 10.82
C ALA A 61 -7.03 -2.47 11.53
N ASP A 62 -7.30 -3.74 11.18
CA ASP A 62 -8.35 -4.58 11.76
C ASP A 62 -8.21 -4.79 13.29
N ARG A 63 -7.04 -4.48 13.86
CA ARG A 63 -6.79 -4.54 15.32
C ARG A 63 -6.94 -3.20 16.01
N LEU A 64 -7.33 -2.18 15.28
CA LEU A 64 -7.46 -0.80 15.76
C LEU A 64 -8.92 -0.39 15.66
N SER A 65 -9.56 -0.21 16.80
CA SER A 65 -10.92 0.31 16.90
C SER A 65 -10.96 1.43 17.94
N LEU A 66 -11.76 2.45 17.70
CA LEU A 66 -12.08 3.45 18.69
C LEU A 66 -13.32 2.97 19.46
N ILE A 67 -13.21 2.85 20.78
CA ILE A 67 -14.31 2.42 21.64
C ILE A 67 -15.07 3.65 22.17
N GLY A 68 -14.37 4.74 22.42
CA GLY A 68 -14.91 5.99 22.96
C GLY A 68 -13.84 6.84 23.64
N PHE A 69 -14.28 7.91 24.25
CA PHE A 69 -13.47 8.80 25.06
C PHE A 69 -13.81 8.59 26.54
N GLU A 70 -12.78 8.51 27.38
CA GLU A 70 -12.93 8.45 28.83
C GLU A 70 -13.19 9.88 29.35
N ASP A 71 -14.10 10.07 30.30
CA ASP A 71 -14.50 11.38 30.82
C ASP A 71 -14.91 12.40 29.75
N ASP A 72 -15.84 12.02 28.88
CA ASP A 72 -16.27 12.85 27.72
C ASP A 72 -17.18 14.03 28.16
N THR A 73 -16.63 14.90 29.01
CA THR A 73 -17.32 16.12 29.53
C THR A 73 -17.65 17.13 28.42
N PHE A 74 -16.90 17.11 27.32
CA PHE A 74 -17.08 18.01 26.19
C PHE A 74 -17.86 17.39 25.02
N ASP A 75 -18.44 16.20 25.23
CA ASP A 75 -19.23 15.46 24.23
C ASP A 75 -18.47 15.26 22.92
N PHE A 76 -17.21 14.82 23.01
CA PHE A 76 -16.40 14.49 21.85
C PHE A 76 -17.03 13.38 21.03
N MET A 77 -17.55 12.36 21.71
CA MET A 77 -18.19 11.23 21.03
C MET A 77 -19.44 11.67 20.25
N GLY A 78 -20.21 12.66 20.76
CA GLY A 78 -21.32 13.27 20.04
C GLY A 78 -20.86 13.89 18.72
N ILE A 79 -19.79 14.71 18.74
CA ILE A 79 -19.20 15.30 17.51
C ILE A 79 -18.80 14.23 16.51
N PHE A 80 -18.17 13.14 16.95
CA PHE A 80 -17.79 12.06 16.04
C PHE A 80 -18.99 11.29 15.50
N ASN A 81 -20.01 11.05 16.32
CA ASN A 81 -21.26 10.36 15.91
C ASN A 81 -21.99 11.13 14.81
N ASP A 82 -21.98 12.45 14.85
CA ASP A 82 -22.56 13.31 13.82
C ASP A 82 -21.78 13.23 12.47
N ASN A 83 -20.56 12.71 12.50
CA ASN A 83 -19.64 12.67 11.37
C ASN A 83 -19.32 11.24 10.86
N ASN A 84 -20.26 10.28 11.00
CA ASN A 84 -20.08 8.90 10.58
C ASN A 84 -18.76 8.28 11.13
N PRO A 85 -18.71 7.99 12.44
CA PRO A 85 -17.47 7.71 13.15
C PRO A 85 -16.71 6.50 12.58
N ASP A 86 -17.39 5.42 12.24
CA ASP A 86 -16.75 4.19 11.75
C ASP A 86 -15.95 4.45 10.47
N VAL A 87 -16.56 5.12 9.49
CA VAL A 87 -15.89 5.46 8.23
C VAL A 87 -14.77 6.49 8.46
N LEU A 88 -14.99 7.46 9.33
CA LEU A 88 -14.01 8.50 9.64
C LEU A 88 -12.76 7.90 10.29
N PHE A 89 -12.92 7.03 11.29
CA PHE A 89 -11.82 6.40 11.99
C PHE A 89 -11.05 5.45 11.07
N ASP A 90 -11.75 4.54 10.40
CA ASP A 90 -11.12 3.55 9.53
C ASP A 90 -10.36 4.21 8.38
N SER A 91 -10.95 5.20 7.72
CA SER A 91 -10.28 5.91 6.62
C SER A 91 -9.07 6.72 7.08
N ALA A 92 -9.15 7.35 8.26
CA ALA A 92 -8.03 8.11 8.82
C ALA A 92 -6.87 7.19 9.24
N ILE A 93 -7.16 6.07 9.91
CA ILE A 93 -6.17 5.07 10.35
C ILE A 93 -5.53 4.40 9.14
N LEU A 94 -6.32 3.92 8.19
CA LEU A 94 -5.84 3.25 6.99
C LEU A 94 -4.91 4.17 6.19
N SER A 95 -5.34 5.40 5.95
CA SER A 95 -4.54 6.41 5.25
C SER A 95 -3.24 6.72 6.00
N ALA A 96 -3.27 6.82 7.33
CA ALA A 96 -2.07 7.06 8.14
C ALA A 96 -1.10 5.86 8.11
N LEU A 97 -1.58 4.63 8.10
CA LEU A 97 -0.76 3.42 7.96
C LEU A 97 -0.06 3.36 6.60
N ILE A 98 -0.77 3.69 5.51
CA ILE A 98 -0.22 3.69 4.16
C ILE A 98 0.77 4.84 3.97
N SER A 99 0.37 6.07 4.28
CA SER A 99 1.13 7.30 3.93
C SER A 99 2.12 7.77 4.98
N SER A 100 2.05 7.30 6.22
CA SER A 100 2.66 7.69 7.51
C SER A 100 1.82 8.65 8.34
N CYS A 101 1.01 9.49 7.73
CA CYS A 101 0.04 10.35 8.39
C CYS A 101 -1.12 10.65 7.44
N SER A 102 -2.31 10.76 8.01
CA SER A 102 -3.48 11.41 7.42
C SER A 102 -3.77 12.71 8.18
N PHE A 103 -4.75 13.44 7.73
CA PHE A 103 -5.16 14.68 8.37
C PHE A 103 -6.67 14.72 8.47
N ILE A 104 -7.20 15.31 9.53
CA ILE A 104 -8.61 15.61 9.67
C ILE A 104 -8.78 17.11 9.63
N TYR A 105 -9.51 17.59 8.64
CA TYR A 105 -9.95 18.98 8.53
C TYR A 105 -11.25 19.13 9.30
N ILE A 106 -11.31 20.15 10.14
CA ILE A 106 -12.47 20.51 10.94
C ILE A 106 -13.06 21.76 10.31
N ALA A 107 -14.23 21.64 9.68
CA ALA A 107 -14.95 22.74 9.05
C ALA A 107 -16.12 23.15 9.96
N ASP A 108 -16.34 24.47 10.07
CA ASP A 108 -17.54 25.01 10.71
C ASP A 108 -18.69 24.99 9.70
N SER A 109 -19.81 24.36 10.06
CA SER A 109 -21.01 24.31 9.22
C SER A 109 -21.93 25.51 9.43
N GLY A 110 -21.63 26.37 10.43
CA GLY A 110 -22.45 27.53 10.79
C GLY A 110 -23.71 27.19 11.58
N ASP A 111 -23.97 25.92 11.83
CA ASP A 111 -25.08 25.41 12.63
C ASP A 111 -24.63 24.92 14.04
N GLY A 112 -23.36 25.10 14.37
CA GLY A 112 -22.75 24.67 15.62
C GLY A 112 -22.33 23.20 15.65
N THR A 113 -22.42 22.46 14.53
CA THR A 113 -21.90 21.11 14.40
C THR A 113 -20.64 21.09 13.53
N PRO A 114 -19.46 20.78 14.07
CA PRO A 114 -18.23 20.70 13.29
C PRO A 114 -18.27 19.53 12.29
N ASN A 115 -17.98 19.80 11.02
CA ASN A 115 -17.82 18.78 9.98
C ASN A 115 -16.38 18.28 9.95
N LEU A 116 -16.18 16.97 9.99
CA LEU A 116 -14.89 16.32 10.00
C LEU A 116 -14.61 15.65 8.64
N GLN A 117 -13.56 16.08 7.95
CA GLN A 117 -13.15 15.52 6.68
C GLN A 117 -11.75 14.90 6.76
N VAL A 118 -11.63 13.62 6.40
CA VAL A 118 -10.33 12.94 6.30
C VAL A 118 -9.63 13.32 5.00
N ILE A 119 -8.37 13.70 5.10
CA ILE A 119 -7.49 14.05 3.97
C ILE A 119 -6.24 13.18 4.04
N ASP A 120 -5.93 12.48 2.96
CA ASP A 120 -4.75 11.62 2.91
C ASP A 120 -3.44 12.40 2.89
N GLY A 121 -2.35 11.72 3.24
CA GLY A 121 -1.02 12.33 3.32
C GLY A 121 -0.41 12.77 1.99
N SER A 122 -1.05 12.50 0.83
CA SER A 122 -0.64 13.04 -0.47
C SER A 122 -1.24 14.41 -0.76
N ASN A 123 -2.30 14.79 -0.03
CA ASN A 123 -3.06 16.00 -0.23
C ASN A 123 -2.95 17.01 0.92
N ALA A 124 -2.34 16.66 2.06
CA ALA A 124 -2.15 17.59 3.15
C ALA A 124 -0.74 17.55 3.74
N THR A 125 -0.35 18.68 4.35
CA THR A 125 0.93 18.84 5.06
C THR A 125 0.83 19.99 6.05
N GLY A 126 1.81 20.11 6.94
CA GLY A 126 1.86 21.20 7.89
C GLY A 126 3.22 21.33 8.57
N ILE A 127 3.30 22.18 9.54
CA ILE A 127 4.44 22.34 10.47
C ILE A 127 3.93 21.95 11.84
N ILE A 128 4.46 20.86 12.42
CA ILE A 128 4.10 20.37 13.74
C ILE A 128 4.83 21.19 14.80
N ASP A 129 4.13 21.60 15.83
CA ASP A 129 4.72 22.06 17.07
C ASP A 129 5.22 20.84 17.87
N PRO A 130 6.52 20.73 18.13
CA PRO A 130 7.06 19.57 18.83
C PRO A 130 6.57 19.44 20.29
N THR A 131 6.03 20.51 20.87
CA THR A 131 5.56 20.54 22.25
C THR A 131 4.13 20.04 22.38
N THR A 132 3.24 20.54 21.52
CA THR A 132 1.80 20.23 21.59
C THR A 132 1.39 19.08 20.66
N GLY A 133 2.20 18.78 19.64
CA GLY A 133 1.85 17.81 18.58
C GLY A 133 0.82 18.34 17.57
N LEU A 134 0.26 19.55 17.80
CA LEU A 134 -0.64 20.25 16.88
C LEU A 134 0.14 20.94 15.76
N LEU A 135 -0.55 21.39 14.73
CA LEU A 135 0.07 22.18 13.68
C LEU A 135 0.21 23.64 14.08
N GLN A 136 1.31 24.27 13.68
CA GLN A 136 1.49 25.75 13.70
C GLN A 136 0.93 26.36 12.40
N GLU A 137 1.11 25.68 11.29
CA GLU A 137 0.59 26.03 9.96
C GLU A 137 0.23 24.73 9.23
N GLY A 138 -0.86 24.72 8.50
CA GLY A 138 -1.33 23.62 7.68
C GLY A 138 -1.69 24.04 6.25
N TYR A 139 -1.60 23.09 5.35
CA TYR A 139 -2.06 23.23 3.96
C TYR A 139 -2.66 21.92 3.50
N ALA A 140 -3.84 21.99 2.90
CA ALA A 140 -4.51 20.85 2.34
C ALA A 140 -5.10 21.16 0.96
N VAL A 141 -5.07 20.17 0.09
CA VAL A 141 -5.82 20.15 -1.16
C VAL A 141 -7.12 19.42 -0.89
N LEU A 142 -8.24 20.14 -0.98
CA LEU A 142 -9.57 19.61 -0.67
C LEU A 142 -10.18 18.89 -1.87
N SER A 143 -9.90 19.38 -3.08
CA SER A 143 -10.43 18.79 -4.32
C SER A 143 -9.41 18.87 -5.45
N ARG A 144 -9.40 17.83 -6.30
CA ARG A 144 -8.63 17.76 -7.53
C ARG A 144 -9.50 17.31 -8.68
N ASP A 145 -9.17 17.76 -9.86
CA ASP A 145 -9.70 17.24 -11.10
C ASP A 145 -9.27 15.77 -11.27
N THR A 146 -10.22 14.91 -11.62
CA THR A 146 -9.98 13.46 -11.79
C THR A 146 -9.07 13.15 -12.96
N ASP A 147 -9.14 13.91 -14.04
CA ASP A 147 -8.45 13.61 -15.29
C ASP A 147 -7.00 14.12 -15.29
N ASN A 148 -6.79 15.37 -14.94
CA ASN A 148 -5.48 16.02 -15.02
C ASN A 148 -4.80 16.25 -13.67
N GLN A 149 -5.45 15.86 -12.55
CA GLN A 149 -4.95 16.02 -11.19
C GLN A 149 -4.66 17.47 -10.78
N LYS A 150 -5.24 18.44 -11.49
CA LYS A 150 -5.14 19.86 -11.16
C LYS A 150 -5.88 20.13 -9.85
N VAL A 151 -5.33 21.03 -9.03
CA VAL A 151 -5.98 21.47 -7.79
C VAL A 151 -7.19 22.34 -8.15
N LEU A 152 -8.37 21.93 -7.70
CA LEU A 152 -9.61 22.70 -7.87
C LEU A 152 -9.92 23.53 -6.62
N LYS A 153 -9.68 22.95 -5.42
CA LYS A 153 -9.92 23.61 -4.14
C LYS A 153 -8.80 23.30 -3.17
N ASP A 154 -8.27 24.30 -2.49
CA ASP A 154 -7.27 24.14 -1.43
C ASP A 154 -7.60 24.98 -0.21
N ALA A 155 -7.00 24.63 0.93
CA ALA A 155 -7.14 25.36 2.17
C ALA A 155 -5.78 25.59 2.83
N TYR A 156 -5.61 26.78 3.41
CA TYR A 156 -4.47 27.15 4.22
C TYR A 156 -4.93 27.45 5.64
N PHE A 157 -4.30 26.81 6.60
CA PHE A 157 -4.69 26.80 8.00
C PHE A 157 -3.64 27.50 8.85
N ARG A 158 -4.11 28.43 9.65
CA ARG A 158 -3.34 29.14 10.70
C ARG A 158 -4.16 29.15 11.98
N THR A 159 -3.52 29.43 13.09
CA THR A 159 -4.23 29.63 14.36
C THR A 159 -5.27 30.73 14.19
N GLY A 160 -6.52 30.38 14.45
CA GLY A 160 -7.67 31.30 14.37
C GLY A 160 -8.14 31.64 12.96
N ILE A 161 -7.48 31.18 11.90
CA ILE A 161 -7.82 31.57 10.53
C ILE A 161 -7.68 30.38 9.58
N THR A 162 -8.72 30.08 8.82
CA THR A 162 -8.70 29.14 7.70
C THR A 162 -9.06 29.87 6.42
N VAL A 163 -8.19 29.83 5.42
CA VAL A 163 -8.41 30.44 4.09
C VAL A 163 -8.67 29.33 3.08
N VAL A 164 -9.86 29.26 2.55
CA VAL A 164 -10.26 28.31 1.49
C VAL A 164 -10.28 29.02 0.16
N ARG A 165 -9.67 28.43 -0.86
CA ARG A 165 -9.62 28.97 -2.22
C ARG A 165 -10.23 27.97 -3.18
N ASP A 166 -11.18 28.44 -3.95
CA ASP A 166 -11.77 27.70 -5.05
C ASP A 166 -11.25 28.26 -6.38
N TYR A 167 -10.55 27.43 -7.15
CA TYR A 167 -9.96 27.82 -8.43
C TYR A 167 -10.93 27.69 -9.62
N VAL A 168 -12.09 27.04 -9.40
CA VAL A 168 -13.15 26.93 -10.42
C VAL A 168 -14.01 28.17 -10.40
N GLU A 169 -14.48 28.57 -9.21
CA GLU A 169 -15.32 29.75 -9.01
C GLU A 169 -14.49 31.03 -8.84
N CYS A 170 -13.15 30.90 -8.79
CA CYS A 170 -12.22 32.01 -8.53
C CYS A 170 -12.55 32.77 -7.23
N THR A 171 -13.03 32.05 -6.20
CA THR A 171 -13.40 32.64 -4.91
C THR A 171 -12.34 32.33 -3.85
N GLN A 172 -12.25 33.19 -2.85
CA GLN A 172 -11.46 33.01 -1.65
C GLN A 172 -12.31 33.36 -0.45
N GLU A 173 -12.48 32.42 0.45
CA GLU A 173 -13.25 32.57 1.68
C GLU A 173 -12.29 32.49 2.89
N GLU A 174 -12.51 33.35 3.88
CA GLU A 174 -11.74 33.38 5.10
C GLU A 174 -12.66 33.10 6.28
N PHE A 175 -12.36 32.02 7.00
CA PHE A 175 -13.10 31.64 8.20
C PHE A 175 -12.26 31.96 9.43
N ILE A 176 -12.82 32.75 10.33
CA ILE A 176 -12.21 33.13 11.60
C ILE A 176 -12.76 32.22 12.69
N SER A 177 -11.89 31.63 13.49
CA SER A 177 -12.27 30.76 14.61
C SER A 177 -11.52 31.15 15.88
N HIS A 178 -12.06 30.79 17.03
CA HIS A 178 -11.39 30.96 18.32
C HIS A 178 -10.53 29.74 18.71
N ALA A 179 -10.34 28.80 17.80
CA ALA A 179 -9.54 27.61 18.05
C ALA A 179 -8.07 27.98 18.35
N PRO A 180 -7.46 27.36 19.36
CA PRO A 180 -6.09 27.65 19.80
C PRO A 180 -5.01 27.16 18.83
N ALA A 181 -5.39 26.36 17.84
CA ALA A 181 -4.50 25.82 16.81
C ALA A 181 -5.22 25.74 15.45
N PRO A 182 -4.47 25.53 14.34
CA PRO A 182 -5.05 25.33 13.02
C PRO A 182 -6.05 24.17 12.97
N LEU A 183 -7.18 24.35 12.28
CA LEU A 183 -8.27 23.39 12.15
C LEU A 183 -7.93 22.23 11.18
N LEU A 184 -6.71 21.80 11.19
CA LEU A 184 -6.19 20.65 10.47
C LEU A 184 -5.35 19.81 11.43
N VAL A 185 -5.84 18.63 11.80
CA VAL A 185 -5.20 17.77 12.80
C VAL A 185 -4.51 16.58 12.12
N PRO A 186 -3.21 16.36 12.37
CA PRO A 186 -2.50 15.22 11.83
C PRO A 186 -2.76 13.95 12.66
N ILE A 187 -3.17 12.88 12.01
CA ILE A 187 -3.25 11.52 12.56
C ILE A 187 -2.00 10.77 12.11
N ILE A 188 -1.11 10.42 13.05
CA ILE A 188 0.26 10.03 12.72
C ILE A 188 0.55 8.61 13.20
N TYR A 189 1.13 7.80 12.30
CA TYR A 189 1.62 6.46 12.62
C TYR A 189 3.12 6.48 12.91
N ARG A 190 3.53 5.97 14.09
CA ARG A 190 4.93 5.83 14.54
C ARG A 190 5.75 7.13 14.37
N PRO A 191 5.37 8.25 15.01
CA PRO A 191 6.21 9.44 15.01
C PRO A 191 7.50 9.21 15.80
N ASP A 192 8.58 9.87 15.38
CA ASP A 192 9.83 10.00 16.13
C ASP A 192 10.39 11.42 16.04
N ALA A 193 11.42 11.72 16.84
CA ALA A 193 12.03 13.06 16.93
C ALA A 193 12.58 13.56 15.57
N ARG A 194 13.05 12.67 14.70
CA ARG A 194 13.56 13.03 13.37
C ARG A 194 12.44 13.14 12.34
N ARG A 195 11.38 12.36 12.50
CA ARG A 195 10.23 12.28 11.59
C ARG A 195 8.94 12.50 12.35
N PRO A 196 8.60 13.74 12.66
CA PRO A 196 7.40 14.06 13.42
C PRO A 196 6.11 13.64 12.68
N PHE A 197 6.11 13.55 11.34
CA PHE A 197 5.01 12.99 10.56
C PHE A 197 5.06 11.46 10.41
N GLY A 198 5.86 10.79 11.22
CA GLY A 198 5.88 9.35 11.37
C GLY A 198 6.46 8.55 10.19
N HIS A 199 6.21 7.26 10.25
CA HIS A 199 6.67 6.26 9.31
C HIS A 199 5.48 5.51 8.74
N SER A 200 5.53 5.16 7.46
CA SER A 200 4.53 4.30 6.85
C SER A 200 4.72 2.85 7.29
N ARG A 201 3.63 2.10 7.37
CA ARG A 201 3.64 0.64 7.51
C ARG A 201 4.26 -0.02 6.29
N ILE A 202 4.02 0.54 5.10
CA ILE A 202 4.65 0.11 3.84
C ILE A 202 6.05 0.73 3.78
N SER A 203 7.02 0.01 4.35
CA SER A 203 8.43 0.42 4.35
C SER A 203 9.05 0.23 2.94
N ARG A 204 10.24 0.78 2.74
CA ARG A 204 11.00 0.54 1.52
C ARG A 204 11.39 -0.93 1.38
N SER A 205 11.67 -1.60 2.50
CA SER A 205 11.93 -3.04 2.57
C SER A 205 10.70 -3.85 2.13
N CYS A 206 9.51 -3.54 2.66
CA CYS A 206 8.26 -4.20 2.26
C CYS A 206 8.01 -4.11 0.75
N MET A 207 8.13 -2.92 0.18
CA MET A 207 7.94 -2.71 -1.27
C MET A 207 8.93 -3.53 -2.10
N ASN A 208 10.21 -3.56 -1.68
CA ASN A 208 11.25 -4.32 -2.38
C ASN A 208 11.00 -5.82 -2.30
N LEU A 209 10.72 -6.35 -1.11
CA LEU A 209 10.44 -7.77 -0.90
C LEU A 209 9.22 -8.24 -1.70
N GLN A 210 8.13 -7.45 -1.71
CA GLN A 210 6.96 -7.73 -2.54
C GLN A 210 7.32 -7.75 -4.05
N ASN A 211 8.14 -6.83 -4.53
CA ASN A 211 8.56 -6.81 -5.93
C ASN A 211 9.44 -8.01 -6.28
N GLN A 212 10.36 -8.42 -5.40
CA GLN A 212 11.18 -9.61 -5.61
C GLN A 212 10.34 -10.89 -5.63
N ALA A 213 9.38 -11.00 -4.72
CA ALA A 213 8.43 -12.12 -4.68
C ALA A 213 7.56 -12.17 -5.95
N ARG A 214 7.04 -11.02 -6.43
CA ARG A 214 6.33 -10.91 -7.71
C ARG A 214 7.18 -11.36 -8.89
N MET A 215 8.45 -10.94 -8.93
CA MET A 215 9.40 -11.33 -9.98
C MET A 215 9.62 -12.85 -9.97
N THR A 216 9.75 -13.45 -8.79
CA THR A 216 9.89 -14.92 -8.66
C THR A 216 8.65 -15.65 -9.14
N LEU A 217 7.44 -15.20 -8.76
CA LEU A 217 6.19 -15.77 -9.25
C LEU A 217 6.06 -15.67 -10.77
N THR A 218 6.39 -14.51 -11.33
CA THR A 218 6.34 -14.31 -12.79
C THR A 218 7.32 -15.24 -13.51
N ARG A 219 8.54 -15.40 -13.00
CA ARG A 219 9.53 -16.34 -13.53
C ARG A 219 9.06 -17.79 -13.40
N ALA A 220 8.48 -18.15 -12.26
CA ALA A 220 7.90 -19.47 -12.04
C ALA A 220 6.79 -19.77 -13.06
N ASN A 221 5.88 -18.83 -13.34
CA ASN A 221 4.82 -18.97 -14.33
C ASN A 221 5.39 -19.20 -15.76
N VAL A 222 6.44 -18.45 -16.12
CA VAL A 222 7.13 -18.65 -17.41
C VAL A 222 7.79 -20.03 -17.46
N THR A 223 8.47 -20.44 -16.39
CA THR A 223 9.11 -21.77 -16.30
C THR A 223 8.08 -22.90 -16.37
N ALA A 224 6.91 -22.71 -15.73
CA ALA A 224 5.83 -23.68 -15.74
C ALA A 224 5.28 -23.94 -17.15
N GLU A 225 5.24 -22.92 -18.03
CA GLU A 225 4.84 -23.07 -19.42
C GLU A 225 5.80 -24.00 -20.18
N PHE A 226 7.13 -23.79 -20.01
CA PHE A 226 8.13 -24.67 -20.62
C PHE A 226 8.16 -26.07 -19.97
N TYR A 227 7.85 -26.16 -18.69
CA TYR A 227 7.76 -27.45 -17.99
C TYR A 227 6.58 -28.27 -18.49
N SER A 228 5.43 -27.63 -18.70
CA SER A 228 4.20 -28.28 -19.19
C SER A 228 4.31 -28.74 -20.65
N HIS A 229 5.14 -28.05 -21.45
CA HIS A 229 5.35 -28.32 -22.86
C HIS A 229 6.84 -28.41 -23.19
N PRO A 230 7.52 -29.52 -22.76
CA PRO A 230 8.94 -29.66 -22.99
C PRO A 230 9.26 -29.71 -24.46
N GLN A 231 10.24 -28.93 -24.89
CA GLN A 231 10.71 -28.92 -26.28
C GLN A 231 11.37 -30.25 -26.61
N ARG A 232 10.97 -30.83 -27.73
CA ARG A 232 11.55 -32.04 -28.30
C ARG A 232 12.45 -31.64 -29.45
N TYR A 233 13.48 -32.40 -29.69
CA TYR A 233 14.37 -32.24 -30.83
C TYR A 233 14.57 -33.58 -31.52
N VAL A 234 14.81 -33.52 -32.84
CA VAL A 234 15.14 -34.67 -33.66
C VAL A 234 16.47 -34.36 -34.33
N LEU A 235 17.40 -35.32 -34.29
CA LEU A 235 18.69 -35.24 -34.97
C LEU A 235 18.75 -36.36 -36.04
N GLY A 236 19.39 -36.08 -37.18
CA GLY A 236 19.60 -37.06 -38.22
C GLY A 236 18.41 -37.24 -39.17
N LEU A 237 17.64 -36.17 -39.41
CA LEU A 237 16.68 -36.08 -40.52
C LEU A 237 17.43 -35.75 -41.81
N ASP A 238 16.99 -36.31 -42.96
CA ASP A 238 17.48 -35.91 -44.26
C ASP A 238 17.04 -34.48 -44.62
N GLU A 239 17.84 -33.83 -45.52
CA GLU A 239 17.56 -32.45 -45.93
C GLU A 239 16.20 -32.30 -46.63
N ASP A 240 15.69 -33.36 -47.27
CA ASP A 240 14.41 -33.40 -47.97
C ASP A 240 13.22 -33.90 -47.10
N ALA A 241 13.44 -34.21 -45.83
CA ALA A 241 12.39 -34.68 -44.94
C ALA A 241 11.42 -33.56 -44.57
N GLU A 242 10.20 -33.58 -45.05
CA GLU A 242 9.14 -32.65 -44.61
C GLU A 242 8.75 -32.92 -43.17
N PHE A 243 9.24 -32.05 -42.25
CA PHE A 243 8.86 -32.10 -40.86
C PHE A 243 7.62 -31.22 -40.62
N ASP A 244 6.46 -31.87 -40.50
CA ASP A 244 5.21 -31.17 -40.12
C ASP A 244 5.17 -30.86 -38.64
N SER A 245 5.55 -29.61 -38.28
CA SER A 245 5.52 -29.12 -36.91
C SER A 245 4.15 -29.16 -36.23
N ASN A 246 3.06 -29.16 -37.03
CA ASN A 246 1.69 -29.24 -36.52
C ASN A 246 1.31 -30.66 -36.09
N LYS A 247 1.91 -31.68 -36.72
CA LYS A 247 1.74 -33.10 -36.31
C LYS A 247 2.59 -33.48 -35.10
N ALA A 248 3.63 -32.70 -34.77
CA ALA A 248 4.44 -32.87 -33.57
C ALA A 248 3.77 -32.31 -32.29
N SER A 249 2.43 -32.27 -32.24
CA SER A 249 1.68 -31.84 -31.09
C SER A 249 1.79 -32.81 -29.90
N ILE A 250 1.43 -32.36 -28.73
CA ILE A 250 1.62 -33.06 -27.42
C ILE A 250 1.01 -34.50 -27.45
N SER A 251 0.02 -34.73 -28.27
CA SER A 251 -0.76 -35.99 -28.30
C SER A 251 -0.53 -36.87 -29.54
N SER A 252 0.36 -36.48 -30.46
CA SER A 252 0.56 -37.25 -31.70
C SER A 252 1.81 -38.14 -31.65
N PHE A 253 1.71 -39.38 -32.17
CA PHE A 253 2.86 -40.22 -32.45
C PHE A 253 3.64 -39.62 -33.62
N LEU A 254 4.94 -39.34 -33.39
CA LEU A 254 5.85 -38.91 -34.45
C LEU A 254 6.39 -40.17 -35.14
N ALA A 255 5.96 -40.44 -36.37
CA ALA A 255 6.57 -41.42 -37.22
C ALA A 255 7.67 -40.73 -38.04
N LEU A 256 8.90 -41.19 -37.93
CA LEU A 256 10.07 -40.68 -38.66
C LEU A 256 10.63 -41.80 -39.55
N ASP A 257 10.90 -41.46 -40.79
CA ASP A 257 11.56 -42.36 -41.70
C ASP A 257 13.07 -42.44 -41.39
N ARG A 258 13.71 -43.55 -41.81
CA ARG A 258 15.17 -43.73 -41.70
C ARG A 258 15.85 -42.84 -42.71
N GLY A 259 17.00 -42.24 -42.27
CA GLY A 259 17.86 -41.52 -43.20
C GLY A 259 18.40 -42.42 -44.34
N GLU A 260 18.81 -41.81 -45.44
CA GLU A 260 19.37 -42.53 -46.59
C GLU A 260 20.55 -43.44 -46.23
N ASP A 261 21.33 -43.08 -45.20
CA ASP A 261 22.44 -43.89 -44.65
C ASP A 261 21.99 -45.06 -43.76
N GLY A 262 20.71 -45.30 -43.64
CA GLY A 262 20.15 -46.33 -42.75
C GLY A 262 20.25 -46.05 -41.25
N SER A 263 20.68 -44.85 -40.87
CA SER A 263 20.71 -44.42 -39.48
C SER A 263 19.32 -44.10 -38.95
N ASN A 264 19.02 -44.45 -37.70
CA ASN A 264 17.76 -44.09 -37.08
C ASN A 264 17.84 -42.66 -36.57
N PRO A 265 16.85 -41.78 -36.84
CA PRO A 265 16.82 -40.45 -36.22
C PRO A 265 16.77 -40.55 -34.70
N GLN A 266 17.56 -39.71 -34.04
CA GLN A 266 17.57 -39.63 -32.58
C GLN A 266 16.56 -38.59 -32.13
N ILE A 267 15.57 -39.03 -31.34
CA ILE A 267 14.58 -38.16 -30.70
C ILE A 267 15.05 -37.89 -29.29
N GLY A 268 15.17 -36.62 -28.94
CA GLY A 268 15.48 -36.21 -27.59
C GLY A 268 14.45 -35.19 -27.07
N GLN A 269 14.44 -35.04 -25.75
CA GLN A 269 13.63 -34.04 -25.06
C GLN A 269 14.56 -33.28 -24.12
N PHE A 270 14.45 -31.94 -24.09
CA PHE A 270 15.18 -31.15 -23.13
C PHE A 270 14.73 -31.51 -21.71
N THR A 271 15.69 -31.53 -20.78
CA THR A 271 15.42 -31.86 -19.38
C THR A 271 14.45 -30.86 -18.79
N GLN A 272 13.42 -31.35 -18.13
CA GLN A 272 12.44 -30.52 -17.43
C GLN A 272 13.12 -29.80 -16.25
N GLN A 273 12.83 -28.51 -16.09
CA GLN A 273 13.34 -27.73 -14.95
C GLN A 273 12.48 -28.01 -13.71
N ASN A 274 13.13 -28.11 -12.56
CA ASN A 274 12.43 -28.29 -11.28
C ASN A 274 11.89 -26.93 -10.81
N MET A 275 10.63 -26.90 -10.34
CA MET A 275 9.97 -25.71 -9.78
C MET A 275 10.36 -25.42 -8.32
N GLU A 276 10.95 -26.38 -7.61
CA GLU A 276 11.30 -26.27 -6.19
C GLU A 276 12.18 -25.05 -5.86
N PRO A 277 13.20 -24.67 -6.66
CA PRO A 277 13.97 -23.45 -6.40
C PRO A 277 13.13 -22.18 -6.37
N HIS A 278 12.10 -22.08 -7.22
CA HIS A 278 11.18 -20.92 -7.22
C HIS A 278 10.31 -20.89 -5.99
N ILE A 279 9.80 -22.06 -5.55
CA ILE A 279 9.00 -22.20 -4.32
C ILE A 279 9.82 -21.81 -3.11
N SER A 280 11.03 -22.34 -2.99
CA SER A 280 11.96 -22.04 -1.89
C SER A 280 12.32 -20.56 -1.84
N GLN A 281 12.62 -19.94 -3.00
CA GLN A 281 12.91 -18.50 -3.09
C GLN A 281 11.70 -17.64 -2.70
N PHE A 282 10.50 -18.01 -3.13
CA PHE A 282 9.28 -17.31 -2.77
C PHE A 282 9.00 -17.38 -1.26
N ARG A 283 9.19 -18.57 -0.65
CA ARG A 283 9.10 -18.76 0.82
C ARG A 283 10.13 -17.92 1.57
N MET A 284 11.34 -17.81 1.06
CA MET A 284 12.39 -16.98 1.66
C MET A 284 11.97 -15.49 1.70
N TYR A 285 11.40 -14.97 0.61
CA TYR A 285 10.91 -13.58 0.59
C TYR A 285 9.69 -13.39 1.50
N ALA A 286 8.81 -14.39 1.60
CA ALA A 286 7.68 -14.36 2.53
C ALA A 286 8.16 -14.30 3.98
N ALA A 287 9.14 -15.13 4.36
CA ALA A 287 9.70 -15.12 5.70
C ALA A 287 10.39 -13.80 6.05
N ALA A 288 11.14 -13.20 5.10
CA ALA A 288 11.75 -11.89 5.28
C ALA A 288 10.69 -10.80 5.42
N PHE A 289 9.60 -10.85 4.64
CA PHE A 289 8.50 -9.90 4.72
C PHE A 289 7.73 -10.02 6.04
N ALA A 290 7.47 -11.24 6.49
CA ALA A 290 6.85 -11.53 7.78
C ALA A 290 7.69 -10.95 8.92
N GLY A 291 9.01 -11.18 8.92
CA GLY A 291 9.95 -10.63 9.90
C GLY A 291 9.97 -9.09 9.92
N GLU A 292 9.97 -8.43 8.76
CA GLU A 292 9.93 -6.95 8.65
C GLU A 292 8.63 -6.35 9.17
N THR A 293 7.50 -7.03 8.95
CA THR A 293 6.17 -6.52 9.28
C THR A 293 5.63 -7.00 10.62
N GLY A 294 6.25 -8.03 11.23
CA GLY A 294 5.75 -8.70 12.42
C GLY A 294 4.48 -9.54 12.16
N LEU A 295 4.25 -9.91 10.90
CA LEU A 295 3.26 -10.91 10.50
C LEU A 295 3.82 -12.32 10.69
N THR A 296 2.94 -13.30 10.66
CA THR A 296 3.31 -14.71 10.63
C THR A 296 3.34 -15.22 9.18
N MET A 297 3.93 -16.40 8.96
CA MET A 297 3.84 -17.05 7.65
C MET A 297 2.40 -17.44 7.31
N ASP A 298 1.62 -17.81 8.33
CA ASP A 298 0.19 -18.14 8.18
C ASP A 298 -0.62 -16.92 7.71
N ASP A 299 -0.31 -15.70 8.22
CA ASP A 299 -0.92 -14.44 7.75
C ASP A 299 -0.67 -14.21 6.24
N LEU A 300 0.44 -14.72 5.70
CA LEU A 300 0.81 -14.61 4.29
C LEU A 300 0.30 -15.77 3.43
N GLY A 301 -0.46 -16.72 4.02
CA GLY A 301 -1.06 -17.85 3.33
C GLY A 301 -0.19 -19.10 3.24
N PHE A 302 0.90 -19.18 4.02
CA PHE A 302 1.74 -20.36 4.11
C PHE A 302 1.35 -21.19 5.34
N ALA A 303 0.32 -22.00 5.21
CA ALA A 303 -0.10 -22.90 6.28
C ALA A 303 1.00 -23.87 6.67
N THR A 304 1.17 -24.09 7.97
CA THR A 304 2.03 -25.14 8.50
C THR A 304 1.27 -26.47 8.52
N GLU A 305 1.91 -27.54 8.07
CA GLU A 305 1.31 -28.89 8.04
C GLU A 305 0.95 -29.41 9.44
N ASN A 306 1.66 -28.95 10.46
CA ASN A 306 1.38 -29.27 11.85
C ASN A 306 0.74 -28.07 12.55
N PRO A 307 -0.48 -28.19 13.08
CA PRO A 307 -1.13 -27.13 13.83
C PRO A 307 -0.30 -26.81 15.10
N SER A 308 0.08 -25.55 15.23
CA SER A 308 0.76 -25.06 16.42
C SER A 308 -0.18 -25.05 17.63
N SER A 309 0.36 -25.19 18.84
CA SER A 309 -0.46 -25.04 20.05
C SER A 309 -1.02 -23.62 20.14
N ALA A 310 -2.16 -23.47 20.84
CA ALA A 310 -2.78 -22.15 21.04
C ALA A 310 -1.82 -21.14 21.68
N GLU A 311 -0.89 -21.58 22.52
CA GLU A 311 0.14 -20.75 23.13
C GLU A 311 1.20 -20.32 22.13
N ALA A 312 1.64 -21.20 21.23
CA ALA A 312 2.56 -20.86 20.16
C ALA A 312 1.95 -19.86 19.17
N ILE A 313 0.67 -20.00 18.83
CA ILE A 313 -0.06 -19.05 18.00
C ILE A 313 -0.11 -17.68 18.67
N LYS A 314 -0.45 -17.62 19.97
CA LYS A 314 -0.45 -16.34 20.72
C LYS A 314 0.94 -15.71 20.75
N ALA A 315 1.99 -16.49 20.97
CA ALA A 315 3.36 -16.00 20.99
C ALA A 315 3.82 -15.46 19.63
N SER A 316 3.42 -16.10 18.53
CA SER A 316 3.77 -15.65 17.16
C SER A 316 3.14 -14.30 16.81
N HIS A 317 1.96 -13.99 17.33
CA HIS A 317 1.28 -12.70 17.10
C HIS A 317 1.66 -11.58 18.11
N GLU A 318 2.53 -11.85 19.08
CA GLU A 318 2.89 -10.87 20.13
C GLU A 318 3.51 -9.59 19.55
N THR A 319 4.37 -9.71 18.55
CA THR A 319 5.01 -8.58 17.89
C THR A 319 3.97 -7.65 17.24
N LEU A 320 2.98 -8.22 16.56
CA LEU A 320 1.89 -7.46 15.94
C LEU A 320 1.00 -6.82 17.00
N ARG A 321 0.70 -7.52 18.10
CA ARG A 321 -0.06 -7.01 19.25
C ARG A 321 0.61 -5.78 19.88
N LEU A 322 1.93 -5.85 20.12
CA LEU A 322 2.69 -4.70 20.66
C LEU A 322 2.71 -3.53 19.68
N THR A 323 2.79 -3.81 18.38
CA THR A 323 2.73 -2.77 17.34
C THR A 323 1.36 -2.10 17.31
N ALA A 324 0.26 -2.87 17.40
CA ALA A 324 -1.10 -2.34 17.50
C ALA A 324 -1.29 -1.46 18.74
N ARG A 325 -0.83 -1.92 19.91
CA ARG A 325 -0.90 -1.16 21.16
C ARG A 325 -0.16 0.18 21.09
N LYS A 326 1.01 0.23 20.42
CA LYS A 326 1.72 1.50 20.18
C LYS A 326 0.94 2.40 19.22
N ALA A 327 0.36 1.84 18.18
CA ALA A 327 -0.45 2.57 17.21
C ALA A 327 -1.71 3.16 17.86
N GLN A 328 -2.42 2.40 18.71
CA GLN A 328 -3.58 2.87 19.47
C GLN A 328 -3.25 4.14 20.27
N ARG A 329 -2.10 4.16 20.96
CA ARG A 329 -1.69 5.34 21.73
C ARG A 329 -1.45 6.58 20.87
N THR A 330 -0.79 6.43 19.73
CA THR A 330 -0.48 7.57 18.86
C THR A 330 -1.72 8.08 18.12
N PHE A 331 -2.58 7.18 17.66
CA PHE A 331 -3.84 7.55 17.04
C PHE A 331 -4.84 8.13 18.04
N GLY A 332 -4.95 7.54 19.23
CA GLY A 332 -5.79 8.07 20.31
C GLY A 332 -5.45 9.53 20.65
N SER A 333 -4.16 9.86 20.76
CA SER A 333 -3.73 11.26 20.93
C SER A 333 -4.14 12.16 19.77
N GLY A 334 -4.09 11.67 18.52
CA GLY A 334 -4.53 12.42 17.35
C GLY A 334 -6.04 12.70 17.38
N PHE A 335 -6.86 11.68 17.67
CA PHE A 335 -8.32 11.83 17.75
C PHE A 335 -8.75 12.69 18.95
N MET A 336 -8.06 12.62 20.08
CA MET A 336 -8.25 13.56 21.20
C MET A 336 -8.05 15.01 20.76
N ASN A 337 -7.01 15.29 19.97
CA ASN A 337 -6.75 16.62 19.42
C ASN A 337 -7.86 17.06 18.45
N VAL A 338 -8.43 16.14 17.67
CA VAL A 338 -9.58 16.44 16.79
C VAL A 338 -10.79 16.83 17.63
N GLY A 339 -11.15 16.01 18.64
CA GLY A 339 -12.25 16.29 19.55
C GLY A 339 -12.08 17.63 20.26
N TYR A 340 -10.88 17.89 20.77
CA TYR A 340 -10.56 19.15 21.46
C TYR A 340 -10.76 20.39 20.54
N LEU A 341 -10.20 20.38 19.33
CA LEU A 341 -10.34 21.51 18.41
C LEU A 341 -11.76 21.67 17.86
N ALA A 342 -12.46 20.55 17.64
CA ALA A 342 -13.86 20.57 17.22
C ALA A 342 -14.77 21.14 18.32
N ALA A 343 -14.55 20.76 19.59
CA ALA A 343 -15.28 21.33 20.71
C ALA A 343 -15.03 22.84 20.93
N CYS A 344 -13.84 23.35 20.54
CA CYS A 344 -13.56 24.79 20.56
C CYS A 344 -14.33 25.60 19.48
N LEU A 345 -14.90 24.93 18.46
CA LEU A 345 -15.75 25.55 17.45
C LEU A 345 -17.23 25.54 17.84
N ARG A 346 -17.62 24.61 18.70
CA ARG A 346 -18.99 24.45 19.22
C ARG A 346 -19.26 25.46 20.35
#